data_83e1fc9f2fd241a56472e4df9cf41444
#
_entry.id   83e1fc9f2fd241a56472e4df9cf41444
#
_cell.length_a   1.000
_cell.length_b   1.000
_cell.length_c   1.000
_cell.angle_alpha   90.00
_cell.angle_beta   90.00
_cell.angle_gamma   90.00
#
_symmetry.space_group_name_H-M   'P 1'
#
loop_
_entity.id
_entity.type
_entity.pdbx_description
1 polymer ?
#
loop_
_entity_poly.entity_id
_entity_poly.type
_entity_poly.pdbx_seq_one_letter_code
_entity_poly.pdbx_strand_id
1 'polypeptide(L)'
;MKSFKLSVLSVMTFLLFSSAVVQAQEKEDGINVSGTVRVNYAYKDYDQASKDKSGDFTFDMAAIKFNGKLGNWGLASEYRFFDGWQALRYGYGFYDLNPEWQLQFGVTQKPFGNPGFISNSFWFGVPYYLGFEDDYDLGVKGVYKNGAWGTEIAFFKNAEYGASRSERYSTDLYSGVVNGTEYNNEETNQLNLRQMYEMTYEGGSANLGGSVEYGQIYNNKTGNNGDRYAVAIHFDASYNSWNLQLQAMQYEYDAADAVDSNKIAVAAYNWQYEIASKAQAYSVNLAKTVTTDWGNLKFYNDFGVVTPDVADDGFDTSYQNVTGCAISAGPTYTMIDFIVGKNMYASTRDNGHVGLPEMGNSWDKRVNINFGYYF
;
A
#
# COMPACT_ATOMS: atom_id res chain seq x y z
N MET A 1 -51.20 -28.08 -10.47
CA MET A 1 -50.44 -27.19 -9.65
C MET A 1 -48.96 -27.49 -9.86
N LYS A 2 -48.25 -26.67 -10.65
CA LYS A 2 -46.81 -26.84 -10.96
C LYS A 2 -46.01 -25.97 -9.94
N SER A 3 -45.20 -26.60 -9.16
CA SER A 3 -44.29 -25.93 -8.23
C SER A 3 -43.13 -25.28 -9.00
N PHE A 4 -43.00 -23.96 -8.91
CA PHE A 4 -41.89 -23.19 -9.41
C PHE A 4 -40.74 -23.29 -8.40
N LYS A 5 -39.68 -23.99 -8.72
CA LYS A 5 -38.43 -23.94 -7.97
C LYS A 5 -37.64 -22.73 -8.45
N LEU A 6 -37.60 -21.70 -7.63
CA LEU A 6 -36.73 -20.52 -7.84
C LEU A 6 -35.31 -20.89 -7.44
N SER A 7 -34.44 -21.07 -8.41
CA SER A 7 -33.03 -21.21 -8.18
C SER A 7 -32.46 -19.82 -7.92
N VAL A 8 -32.15 -19.52 -6.67
CA VAL A 8 -31.38 -18.34 -6.29
C VAL A 8 -29.94 -18.58 -6.69
N LEU A 9 -29.53 -18.03 -7.83
CA LEU A 9 -28.14 -17.97 -8.25
C LEU A 9 -27.49 -16.85 -7.43
N SER A 10 -26.76 -17.22 -6.38
CA SER A 10 -26.02 -16.29 -5.53
C SER A 10 -24.83 -15.74 -6.34
N VAL A 11 -24.94 -14.51 -6.82
CA VAL A 11 -23.81 -13.78 -7.41
C VAL A 11 -22.95 -13.28 -6.25
N MET A 12 -21.93 -14.05 -5.91
CA MET A 12 -20.94 -13.68 -4.92
C MET A 12 -19.89 -12.80 -5.60
N THR A 13 -20.14 -11.48 -5.62
CA THR A 13 -19.15 -10.51 -6.10
C THR A 13 -18.28 -10.13 -4.92
N PHE A 14 -17.20 -10.85 -4.74
CA PHE A 14 -16.15 -10.50 -3.77
C PHE A 14 -15.34 -9.31 -4.30
N LEU A 15 -15.47 -8.17 -3.64
CA LEU A 15 -14.49 -7.09 -3.72
C LEU A 15 -13.30 -7.45 -2.82
N LEU A 16 -12.50 -8.39 -3.27
CA LEU A 16 -11.13 -8.53 -2.78
C LEU A 16 -10.31 -7.44 -3.47
N PHE A 17 -9.80 -6.48 -2.71
CA PHE A 17 -8.63 -5.73 -3.08
C PHE A 17 -7.40 -6.63 -2.96
N SER A 18 -7.36 -7.69 -3.71
CA SER A 18 -6.16 -8.39 -4.07
C SER A 18 -5.71 -7.84 -5.41
N SER A 19 -4.42 -7.66 -5.60
CA SER A 19 -3.82 -7.52 -6.92
C SER A 19 -4.47 -8.58 -7.81
N ALA A 20 -5.31 -8.13 -8.75
CA ALA A 20 -6.07 -9.01 -9.61
C ALA A 20 -5.10 -9.79 -10.49
N VAL A 21 -4.80 -11.00 -10.06
CA VAL A 21 -4.48 -12.06 -11.02
C VAL A 21 -5.79 -12.34 -11.74
N VAL A 22 -5.92 -11.82 -12.94
CA VAL A 22 -7.08 -12.01 -13.80
C VAL A 22 -7.19 -13.49 -14.11
N GLN A 23 -8.07 -14.21 -13.40
CA GLN A 23 -8.61 -15.44 -13.95
C GLN A 23 -9.44 -15.05 -15.18
N ALA A 24 -9.10 -15.63 -16.32
CA ALA A 24 -9.79 -15.42 -17.58
C ALA A 24 -11.24 -15.91 -17.48
N GLN A 25 -12.14 -15.04 -17.03
CA GLN A 25 -13.51 -15.05 -17.48
C GLN A 25 -13.52 -14.26 -18.79
N GLU A 26 -14.09 -14.78 -19.86
CA GLU A 26 -14.41 -14.02 -21.06
C GLU A 26 -15.27 -12.82 -20.62
N LYS A 27 -14.62 -11.70 -20.32
CA LYS A 27 -15.29 -10.43 -20.09
C LYS A 27 -15.64 -9.89 -21.45
N GLU A 28 -16.92 -9.54 -21.63
CA GLU A 28 -17.37 -8.75 -22.79
C GLU A 28 -16.44 -7.54 -22.97
N ASP A 29 -16.01 -7.30 -24.20
CA ASP A 29 -15.22 -6.13 -24.57
C ASP A 29 -15.94 -4.86 -24.11
N GLY A 30 -15.24 -4.00 -23.38
CA GLY A 30 -15.81 -2.74 -22.90
C GLY A 30 -15.01 -2.09 -21.79
N ILE A 31 -15.40 -0.86 -21.47
CA ILE A 31 -14.83 -0.09 -20.35
C ILE A 31 -15.90 -0.01 -19.26
N ASN A 32 -15.54 -0.47 -18.06
CA ASN A 32 -16.33 -0.31 -16.86
C ASN A 32 -15.88 0.93 -16.10
N VAL A 33 -16.83 1.75 -15.68
CA VAL A 33 -16.60 2.89 -14.79
C VAL A 33 -17.17 2.55 -13.44
N SER A 34 -16.38 2.78 -12.39
CA SER A 34 -16.78 2.60 -10.99
C SER A 34 -16.17 3.70 -10.14
N GLY A 35 -16.55 3.78 -8.90
CA GLY A 35 -16.03 4.81 -8.04
C GLY A 35 -16.34 4.60 -6.57
N THR A 36 -15.94 5.56 -5.77
CA THR A 36 -16.23 5.57 -4.34
C THR A 36 -16.25 6.98 -3.78
N VAL A 37 -17.04 7.17 -2.73
CA VAL A 37 -16.99 8.36 -1.87
C VAL A 37 -16.76 7.88 -0.44
N ARG A 38 -15.80 8.49 0.27
CA ARG A 38 -15.46 8.12 1.63
C ARG A 38 -15.45 9.32 2.56
N VAL A 39 -15.82 9.06 3.80
CA VAL A 39 -15.73 10.00 4.92
C VAL A 39 -15.00 9.32 6.08
N ASN A 40 -14.36 10.12 6.93
CA ASN A 40 -13.54 9.61 8.01
C ASN A 40 -13.82 10.34 9.32
N TYR A 41 -13.95 9.58 10.41
CA TYR A 41 -13.93 10.09 11.77
C TYR A 41 -12.62 9.71 12.44
N ALA A 42 -11.98 10.63 13.14
CA ALA A 42 -10.76 10.37 13.88
C ALA A 42 -10.80 11.02 15.27
N TYR A 43 -10.43 10.23 16.29
CA TYR A 43 -10.17 10.70 17.64
C TYR A 43 -8.73 10.39 18.03
N LYS A 44 -7.96 11.41 18.46
CA LYS A 44 -6.55 11.29 18.83
C LYS A 44 -6.39 11.63 20.33
N ASP A 45 -5.86 10.69 21.12
CA ASP A 45 -5.66 10.90 22.56
C ASP A 45 -4.48 11.82 22.89
N TYR A 46 -3.63 12.07 21.93
CA TYR A 46 -2.45 12.93 22.03
C TYR A 46 -2.67 14.37 21.52
N ASP A 47 -3.81 14.64 20.90
CA ASP A 47 -4.18 15.97 20.38
C ASP A 47 -5.28 16.60 21.25
N GLN A 48 -4.96 17.74 21.92
CA GLN A 48 -5.90 18.40 22.81
C GLN A 48 -7.14 18.91 22.08
N ALA A 49 -6.99 19.43 20.84
CA ALA A 49 -8.12 19.90 20.05
C ALA A 49 -9.05 18.73 19.66
N SER A 50 -8.49 17.55 19.37
CA SER A 50 -9.28 16.34 19.13
C SER A 50 -10.06 15.90 20.38
N LYS A 51 -9.45 16.00 21.57
CA LYS A 51 -10.13 15.70 22.85
C LYS A 51 -11.28 16.66 23.13
N ASP A 52 -11.03 17.97 22.98
CA ASP A 52 -12.01 19.02 23.27
C ASP A 52 -13.25 18.90 22.36
N LYS A 53 -13.06 18.50 21.11
CA LYS A 53 -14.13 18.29 20.13
C LYS A 53 -14.74 16.88 20.15
N SER A 54 -14.15 15.95 20.91
CA SER A 54 -14.50 14.53 20.88
C SER A 54 -14.28 13.90 19.49
N GLY A 55 -13.21 14.31 18.81
CA GLY A 55 -12.85 13.87 17.46
C GLY A 55 -13.35 14.78 16.36
N ASP A 56 -12.94 14.46 15.13
CA ASP A 56 -13.30 15.20 13.93
C ASP A 56 -13.88 14.27 12.86
N PHE A 57 -14.90 14.77 12.14
CA PHE A 57 -15.47 14.11 10.97
C PHE A 57 -15.03 14.88 9.72
N THR A 58 -14.39 14.18 8.77
CA THR A 58 -13.81 14.80 7.59
C THR A 58 -14.22 14.07 6.31
N PHE A 59 -14.24 14.78 5.19
CA PHE A 59 -14.21 14.17 3.87
C PHE A 59 -12.86 13.47 3.71
N ASP A 60 -12.89 12.18 3.35
CA ASP A 60 -11.65 11.43 3.11
C ASP A 60 -11.26 11.55 1.62
N MET A 61 -12.08 10.97 0.75
CA MET A 61 -11.83 11.09 -0.70
C MET A 61 -13.04 10.69 -1.55
N ALA A 62 -13.02 11.10 -2.84
CA ALA A 62 -13.78 10.47 -3.89
C ALA A 62 -12.81 9.88 -4.94
N ALA A 63 -13.18 8.77 -5.59
CA ALA A 63 -12.38 8.19 -6.65
C ALA A 63 -13.23 7.80 -7.85
N ILE A 64 -12.62 7.89 -9.05
CA ILE A 64 -13.16 7.34 -10.28
C ILE A 64 -12.17 6.30 -10.80
N LYS A 65 -12.69 5.14 -11.22
CA LYS A 65 -11.93 4.02 -11.75
C LYS A 65 -12.41 3.68 -13.16
N PHE A 66 -11.46 3.40 -14.02
CA PHE A 66 -11.69 2.86 -15.35
C PHE A 66 -10.98 1.52 -15.46
N ASN A 67 -11.70 0.49 -15.83
CA ASN A 67 -11.15 -0.82 -16.12
C ASN A 67 -11.81 -1.36 -17.37
N GLY A 68 -11.02 -1.85 -18.31
CA GLY A 68 -11.61 -2.38 -19.54
C GLY A 68 -10.63 -3.16 -20.37
N LYS A 69 -11.19 -3.91 -21.32
CA LYS A 69 -10.44 -4.73 -22.26
C LYS A 69 -11.13 -4.70 -23.62
N LEU A 70 -10.31 -4.69 -24.69
CA LEU A 70 -10.73 -4.83 -26.07
C LEU A 70 -9.76 -5.80 -26.77
N GLY A 71 -10.22 -7.01 -27.01
CA GLY A 71 -9.33 -8.11 -27.43
C GLY A 71 -8.23 -8.36 -26.41
N ASN A 72 -6.97 -8.31 -26.81
CA ASN A 72 -5.81 -8.51 -25.91
C ASN A 72 -5.35 -7.19 -25.24
N TRP A 73 -5.84 -6.04 -25.67
CA TRP A 73 -5.51 -4.76 -25.07
C TRP A 73 -6.46 -4.40 -23.95
N GLY A 74 -5.94 -3.80 -22.90
CA GLY A 74 -6.77 -3.29 -21.82
C GLY A 74 -6.16 -2.06 -21.14
N LEU A 75 -6.92 -1.49 -20.23
CA LEU A 75 -6.50 -0.38 -19.37
C LEU A 75 -7.04 -0.58 -17.96
N ALA A 76 -6.30 -0.02 -16.98
CA ALA A 76 -6.73 0.14 -15.61
C ALA A 76 -6.27 1.50 -15.10
N SER A 77 -7.15 2.24 -14.44
CA SER A 77 -6.82 3.55 -13.88
C SER A 77 -7.69 3.85 -12.66
N GLU A 78 -7.13 4.49 -11.66
CA GLU A 78 -7.82 5.05 -10.50
C GLU A 78 -7.30 6.44 -10.20
N TYR A 79 -8.18 7.45 -10.27
CA TYR A 79 -7.87 8.83 -9.89
C TYR A 79 -8.65 9.21 -8.64
N ARG A 80 -7.97 9.81 -7.67
CA ARG A 80 -8.51 10.18 -6.36
C ARG A 80 -8.54 11.68 -6.17
N PHE A 81 -9.64 12.17 -5.61
CA PHE A 81 -9.87 13.55 -5.21
C PHE A 81 -9.97 13.60 -3.68
N PHE A 82 -9.10 14.36 -3.07
CA PHE A 82 -9.03 14.59 -1.63
C PHE A 82 -9.47 16.02 -1.30
N ASP A 83 -9.48 16.40 -0.03
CA ASP A 83 -9.73 17.77 0.36
C ASP A 83 -8.54 18.67 -0.02
N GLY A 84 -8.75 19.52 -1.03
CA GLY A 84 -7.77 20.49 -1.51
C GLY A 84 -6.70 19.96 -2.47
N TRP A 85 -6.62 18.65 -2.74
CA TRP A 85 -5.65 18.06 -3.68
C TRP A 85 -6.16 16.80 -4.36
N GLN A 86 -5.38 16.27 -5.30
CA GLN A 86 -5.78 15.11 -6.09
C GLN A 86 -4.56 14.34 -6.61
N ALA A 87 -4.71 13.03 -6.82
CA ALA A 87 -3.64 12.18 -7.33
C ALA A 87 -4.14 10.99 -8.15
N LEU A 88 -3.33 10.58 -9.11
CA LEU A 88 -3.42 9.27 -9.73
C LEU A 88 -2.92 8.24 -8.72
N ARG A 89 -3.67 7.16 -8.49
CA ARG A 89 -3.14 6.00 -7.76
C ARG A 89 -2.40 5.08 -8.72
N TYR A 90 -3.05 4.72 -9.83
CA TYR A 90 -2.45 3.99 -10.93
C TYR A 90 -3.13 4.37 -12.25
N GLY A 91 -2.39 4.19 -13.36
CA GLY A 91 -2.92 4.42 -14.70
C GLY A 91 -2.01 3.77 -15.73
N TYR A 92 -2.42 2.58 -16.22
CA TYR A 92 -1.64 1.82 -17.16
C TYR A 92 -2.50 1.14 -18.22
N GLY A 93 -1.91 1.00 -19.41
CA GLY A 93 -2.38 0.08 -20.43
C GLY A 93 -1.73 -1.29 -20.23
N PHE A 94 -2.38 -2.34 -20.72
CA PHE A 94 -1.81 -3.67 -20.73
C PHE A 94 -2.10 -4.42 -22.01
N TYR A 95 -1.29 -5.44 -22.29
CA TYR A 95 -1.46 -6.34 -23.40
C TYR A 95 -1.23 -7.79 -22.97
N ASP A 96 -2.23 -8.66 -23.18
CA ASP A 96 -2.11 -10.08 -22.93
C ASP A 96 -1.42 -10.76 -24.12
N LEU A 97 -0.14 -11.11 -23.96
CA LEU A 97 0.64 -11.80 -24.98
C LEU A 97 0.11 -13.20 -25.22
N ASN A 98 -0.27 -13.89 -24.15
CA ASN A 98 -0.84 -15.23 -24.12
C ASN A 98 -1.47 -15.45 -22.73
N PRO A 99 -2.08 -16.64 -22.43
CA PRO A 99 -2.71 -16.89 -21.12
C PRO A 99 -1.78 -16.79 -19.91
N GLU A 100 -0.47 -16.88 -20.12
CA GLU A 100 0.53 -16.86 -19.05
C GLU A 100 1.19 -15.49 -18.86
N TRP A 101 1.27 -14.68 -19.93
CA TRP A 101 2.03 -13.43 -19.95
C TRP A 101 1.16 -12.20 -20.23
N GLN A 102 1.28 -11.20 -19.37
CA GLN A 102 0.74 -9.86 -19.58
C GLN A 102 1.87 -8.82 -19.49
N LEU A 103 1.88 -7.86 -20.40
CA LEU A 103 2.73 -6.67 -20.34
C LEU A 103 1.88 -5.47 -19.88
N GLN A 104 2.41 -4.68 -18.95
CA GLN A 104 1.80 -3.44 -18.47
C GLN A 104 2.75 -2.27 -18.75
N PHE A 105 2.21 -1.10 -19.07
CA PHE A 105 2.98 0.13 -19.33
C PHE A 105 2.22 1.34 -18.83
N GLY A 106 2.89 2.22 -18.11
CA GLY A 106 2.34 3.40 -17.46
C GLY A 106 2.67 3.41 -15.98
N VAL A 107 1.80 4.01 -15.16
CA VAL A 107 1.93 4.01 -13.69
C VAL A 107 1.36 2.71 -13.16
N THR A 108 2.25 1.74 -12.89
CA THR A 108 1.88 0.40 -12.44
C THR A 108 2.44 0.09 -11.07
N GLN A 109 1.79 -0.82 -10.35
CA GLN A 109 2.25 -1.23 -9.02
C GLN A 109 3.64 -1.87 -9.06
N LYS A 110 4.54 -1.43 -8.17
CA LYS A 110 5.84 -2.04 -7.95
C LYS A 110 5.68 -3.48 -7.45
N PRO A 111 6.33 -4.46 -8.08
CA PRO A 111 6.28 -5.84 -7.62
C PRO A 111 7.26 -6.04 -6.45
N PHE A 112 6.82 -5.69 -5.23
CA PHE A 112 7.56 -5.86 -4.00
C PHE A 112 6.67 -6.33 -2.85
N GLY A 113 7.15 -7.23 -1.99
CA GLY A 113 6.42 -7.75 -0.85
C GLY A 113 5.18 -8.57 -1.19
N ASN A 114 4.28 -8.72 -0.23
CA ASN A 114 2.98 -9.36 -0.45
C ASN A 114 2.17 -8.62 -1.51
N PRO A 115 1.51 -9.33 -2.43
CA PRO A 115 0.63 -8.70 -3.42
C PRO A 115 -0.51 -7.92 -2.76
N GLY A 116 -0.77 -6.70 -3.25
CA GLY A 116 -1.80 -5.82 -2.69
C GLY A 116 -1.33 -5.12 -1.42
N PHE A 117 -2.13 -5.21 -0.37
CA PHE A 117 -1.81 -4.61 0.93
C PHE A 117 -1.26 -5.64 1.89
N ILE A 118 -0.20 -5.28 2.63
CA ILE A 118 0.25 -5.97 3.83
C ILE A 118 -0.45 -5.41 5.07
N SER A 119 -1.73 -5.05 4.93
CA SER A 119 -2.59 -4.58 6.02
C SER A 119 -4.05 -4.88 5.73
N ASN A 120 -4.82 -5.07 6.77
CA ASN A 120 -6.27 -5.26 6.71
C ASN A 120 -7.02 -3.98 7.05
N SER A 121 -6.34 -3.03 7.71
CA SER A 121 -6.87 -1.80 8.25
C SER A 121 -6.94 -0.67 7.20
N PHE A 122 -7.66 0.39 7.51
CA PHE A 122 -7.57 1.65 6.79
C PHE A 122 -6.17 2.29 6.88
N TRP A 123 -5.47 1.99 7.97
CA TRP A 123 -4.13 2.44 8.27
C TRP A 123 -3.13 1.47 7.68
N PHE A 124 -2.52 1.78 6.58
CA PHE A 124 -1.54 0.93 5.89
C PHE A 124 -0.55 0.23 6.83
N GLY A 125 0.10 -0.81 6.36
CA GLY A 125 1.25 -1.41 7.02
C GLY A 125 2.46 -0.47 7.09
N VAL A 126 3.42 -0.76 7.94
CA VAL A 126 4.65 0.05 8.03
C VAL A 126 5.44 0.15 6.70
N PRO A 127 5.44 -0.87 5.80
CA PRO A 127 6.14 -0.76 4.53
C PRO A 127 5.58 0.32 3.60
N TYR A 128 4.31 0.71 3.72
CA TYR A 128 3.72 1.80 2.95
C TYR A 128 4.48 3.12 3.16
N TYR A 129 4.77 3.45 4.42
CA TYR A 129 5.45 4.69 4.80
C TYR A 129 6.94 4.71 4.42
N LEU A 130 7.44 3.60 3.89
CA LEU A 130 8.81 3.42 3.42
C LEU A 130 8.90 3.33 1.88
N GLY A 131 7.76 3.31 1.18
CA GLY A 131 7.70 3.15 -0.28
C GLY A 131 7.75 1.70 -0.77
N PHE A 132 7.21 0.74 0.02
CA PHE A 132 7.28 -0.69 -0.30
C PHE A 132 5.94 -1.45 -0.19
N GLU A 133 4.83 -0.75 0.02
CA GLU A 133 3.48 -1.32 0.02
C GLU A 133 2.56 -0.45 -0.83
N ASP A 134 1.81 -1.07 -1.74
CA ASP A 134 0.83 -0.40 -2.61
C ASP A 134 1.40 0.83 -3.33
N ASP A 135 2.60 0.68 -3.80
CA ASP A 135 3.42 1.71 -4.43
C ASP A 135 3.39 1.58 -5.95
N TYR A 136 3.39 2.70 -6.67
CA TYR A 136 3.14 2.76 -8.11
C TYR A 136 4.09 3.73 -8.81
N ASP A 137 4.86 3.21 -9.76
CA ASP A 137 5.85 3.97 -10.52
C ASP A 137 5.59 3.94 -12.03
N LEU A 138 6.21 4.89 -12.74
CA LEU A 138 6.09 5.03 -14.19
C LEU A 138 7.11 4.15 -14.92
N GLY A 139 6.62 3.12 -15.63
CA GLY A 139 7.48 2.19 -16.34
C GLY A 139 6.77 1.09 -17.10
N VAL A 140 7.43 -0.05 -17.21
CA VAL A 140 6.94 -1.28 -17.85
C VAL A 140 7.09 -2.46 -16.92
N LYS A 141 6.07 -3.34 -16.89
CA LYS A 141 6.05 -4.53 -16.05
C LYS A 141 5.58 -5.74 -16.85
N GLY A 142 6.28 -6.85 -16.74
CA GLY A 142 5.86 -8.16 -17.17
C GLY A 142 5.29 -8.95 -16.00
N VAL A 143 4.10 -9.53 -16.19
CA VAL A 143 3.46 -10.42 -15.23
C VAL A 143 3.36 -11.80 -15.88
N TYR A 144 3.93 -12.78 -15.21
CA TYR A 144 3.90 -14.18 -15.64
C TYR A 144 3.24 -15.06 -14.59
N LYS A 145 2.31 -15.92 -15.00
CA LYS A 145 1.70 -16.94 -14.15
C LYS A 145 1.59 -18.26 -14.91
N ASN A 146 2.18 -19.32 -14.33
CA ASN A 146 2.03 -20.67 -14.85
C ASN A 146 1.92 -21.67 -13.68
N GLY A 147 0.77 -22.33 -13.57
CA GLY A 147 0.47 -23.24 -12.47
C GLY A 147 0.60 -22.51 -11.11
N ALA A 148 1.44 -23.05 -10.25
CA ALA A 148 1.71 -22.50 -8.91
C ALA A 148 2.71 -21.33 -8.91
N TRP A 149 3.41 -21.07 -10.01
CA TRP A 149 4.46 -20.06 -10.09
C TRP A 149 3.92 -18.74 -10.62
N GLY A 150 4.23 -17.66 -9.91
CA GLY A 150 4.00 -16.28 -10.32
C GLY A 150 5.30 -15.48 -10.30
N THR A 151 5.60 -14.79 -11.40
CA THR A 151 6.80 -13.95 -11.54
C THR A 151 6.38 -12.59 -12.05
N GLU A 152 6.83 -11.53 -11.40
CA GLU A 152 6.69 -10.17 -11.89
C GLU A 152 8.07 -9.53 -12.00
N ILE A 153 8.34 -8.93 -13.15
CA ILE A 153 9.57 -8.17 -13.41
C ILE A 153 9.19 -6.79 -13.95
N ALA A 154 9.81 -5.73 -13.42
CA ALA A 154 9.51 -4.39 -13.83
C ALA A 154 10.78 -3.54 -13.99
N PHE A 155 10.71 -2.59 -14.91
CA PHE A 155 11.61 -1.46 -14.99
C PHE A 155 10.80 -0.17 -14.87
N PHE A 156 11.13 0.65 -13.88
CA PHE A 156 10.56 1.97 -13.69
C PHE A 156 11.60 3.04 -14.00
N LYS A 157 11.22 4.02 -14.82
CA LYS A 157 12.11 5.11 -15.14
C LYS A 157 12.20 6.11 -14.01
N ASN A 158 11.08 6.39 -13.36
CA ASN A 158 10.93 7.31 -12.23
C ASN A 158 9.61 7.06 -11.51
N ALA A 159 9.41 7.71 -10.36
CA ALA A 159 8.15 7.76 -9.63
C ALA A 159 6.99 8.30 -10.51
N GLU A 160 5.76 8.15 -10.06
CA GLU A 160 4.56 8.59 -10.79
C GLU A 160 4.47 10.11 -10.94
N TYR A 161 5.15 10.88 -10.06
CA TYR A 161 5.23 12.33 -10.08
C TYR A 161 6.68 12.82 -9.90
N GLY A 162 6.92 14.10 -10.24
CA GLY A 162 8.21 14.75 -9.95
C GLY A 162 8.51 14.82 -8.45
N ALA A 163 9.77 14.70 -8.09
CA ALA A 163 10.22 14.52 -6.70
C ALA A 163 9.85 15.69 -5.74
N SER A 164 9.62 16.91 -6.26
CA SER A 164 9.21 18.06 -5.43
C SER A 164 7.71 18.08 -5.10
N ARG A 165 6.92 17.13 -5.61
CA ARG A 165 5.48 17.07 -5.36
C ARG A 165 5.17 16.15 -4.18
N SER A 166 4.53 16.70 -3.15
CA SER A 166 4.04 15.93 -1.98
C SER A 166 2.61 15.41 -2.13
N GLU A 167 1.81 16.02 -3.01
CA GLU A 167 0.44 15.63 -3.31
C GLU A 167 0.41 14.39 -4.19
N ARG A 168 0.71 13.23 -3.62
CA ARG A 168 0.83 11.92 -4.28
C ARG A 168 0.20 10.81 -3.45
N TYR A 169 -0.10 9.70 -4.11
CA TYR A 169 -0.63 8.53 -3.44
C TYR A 169 0.49 7.64 -2.88
N SER A 170 1.46 7.28 -3.71
CA SER A 170 2.60 6.43 -3.33
C SER A 170 3.58 7.18 -2.43
N THR A 171 4.34 6.43 -1.65
CA THR A 171 5.44 7.00 -0.86
C THR A 171 6.74 6.93 -1.66
N ASP A 172 7.22 8.09 -2.12
CA ASP A 172 8.42 8.20 -2.94
C ASP A 172 9.39 9.23 -2.38
N LEU A 173 10.63 9.25 -2.91
CA LEU A 173 11.66 10.22 -2.53
C LEU A 173 11.18 11.66 -2.81
N TYR A 174 11.48 12.54 -1.86
CA TYR A 174 11.09 13.94 -1.91
C TYR A 174 12.29 14.87 -2.04
N SER A 175 12.20 15.80 -3.00
CA SER A 175 13.13 16.92 -3.16
C SER A 175 12.51 18.21 -2.65
N GLY A 176 13.11 18.78 -1.59
CA GLY A 176 12.65 19.99 -0.94
C GLY A 176 13.18 20.11 0.48
N VAL A 177 12.63 21.05 1.24
CA VAL A 177 13.05 21.25 2.65
C VAL A 177 12.11 20.48 3.57
N VAL A 178 12.68 19.57 4.37
CA VAL A 178 11.98 18.82 5.41
C VAL A 178 12.71 18.99 6.71
N ASN A 179 12.04 19.41 7.77
CA ASN A 179 12.61 19.67 9.10
C ASN A 179 13.88 20.53 9.09
N GLY A 180 13.96 21.51 8.16
CA GLY A 180 15.11 22.40 8.00
C GLY A 180 16.29 21.83 7.19
N THR A 181 16.23 20.59 6.73
CA THR A 181 17.22 19.95 5.85
C THR A 181 16.74 20.02 4.39
N GLU A 182 17.62 20.42 3.48
CA GLU A 182 17.36 20.45 2.03
C GLU A 182 17.71 19.09 1.41
N TYR A 183 16.74 18.46 0.77
CA TYR A 183 16.89 17.21 0.01
C TYR A 183 16.76 17.48 -1.48
N ASN A 184 17.58 16.81 -2.29
CA ASN A 184 17.62 16.97 -3.74
C ASN A 184 17.54 15.61 -4.47
N ASN A 185 16.86 14.65 -3.87
CA ASN A 185 16.82 13.25 -4.30
C ASN A 185 15.63 12.97 -5.20
N GLU A 186 15.85 12.22 -6.27
CA GLU A 186 14.82 11.74 -7.20
C GLU A 186 15.07 10.28 -7.57
N GLU A 187 14.03 9.48 -7.55
CA GLU A 187 14.10 8.07 -7.96
C GLU A 187 14.24 7.94 -9.46
N THR A 188 15.14 7.08 -9.91
CA THR A 188 15.32 6.83 -11.34
C THR A 188 15.88 5.43 -11.59
N ASN A 189 15.61 4.87 -12.79
CA ASN A 189 16.19 3.62 -13.29
C ASN A 189 16.09 2.46 -12.29
N GLN A 190 14.88 2.10 -11.90
CA GLN A 190 14.60 1.05 -10.91
C GLN A 190 14.23 -0.27 -11.60
N LEU A 191 14.77 -1.37 -11.08
CA LEU A 191 14.47 -2.74 -11.46
C LEU A 191 13.86 -3.47 -10.25
N ASN A 192 12.75 -4.17 -10.49
CA ASN A 192 12.07 -4.97 -9.48
C ASN A 192 11.86 -6.40 -10.00
N LEU A 193 11.99 -7.36 -9.11
CA LEU A 193 11.61 -8.75 -9.32
C LEU A 193 10.86 -9.26 -8.10
N ARG A 194 9.68 -9.84 -8.33
CA ARG A 194 8.93 -10.61 -7.33
C ARG A 194 8.68 -12.02 -7.86
N GLN A 195 9.07 -13.02 -7.09
CA GLN A 195 8.81 -14.41 -7.36
C GLN A 195 7.90 -14.98 -6.28
N MET A 196 6.85 -15.70 -6.68
CA MET A 196 5.86 -16.32 -5.78
C MET A 196 5.63 -17.78 -6.12
N TYR A 197 5.29 -18.53 -5.10
CA TYR A 197 4.82 -19.92 -5.22
C TYR A 197 3.53 -20.11 -4.44
N GLU A 198 2.46 -20.49 -5.14
CA GLU A 198 1.15 -20.74 -4.58
C GLU A 198 1.00 -22.21 -4.20
N MET A 199 0.63 -22.47 -2.95
CA MET A 199 0.28 -23.77 -2.42
C MET A 199 -1.21 -23.82 -2.15
N THR A 200 -1.90 -24.83 -2.68
CA THR A 200 -3.32 -25.07 -2.42
C THR A 200 -3.48 -26.32 -1.55
N TYR A 201 -4.39 -26.26 -0.59
CA TYR A 201 -4.70 -27.36 0.32
C TYR A 201 -6.18 -27.34 0.67
N GLU A 202 -6.67 -28.41 1.31
CA GLU A 202 -8.07 -28.46 1.74
C GLU A 202 -8.38 -27.31 2.71
N GLY A 203 -9.34 -26.49 2.35
CA GLY A 203 -9.80 -25.34 3.13
C GLY A 203 -9.01 -24.06 2.93
N GLY A 204 -7.99 -24.01 2.01
CA GLY A 204 -7.27 -22.76 1.81
C GLY A 204 -6.13 -22.79 0.78
N SER A 205 -5.36 -21.71 0.81
CA SER A 205 -4.15 -21.55 0.00
C SER A 205 -3.10 -20.73 0.75
N ALA A 206 -1.88 -20.83 0.33
CA ALA A 206 -0.79 -19.98 0.80
C ALA A 206 0.12 -19.57 -0.36
N ASN A 207 0.62 -18.34 -0.32
CA ASN A 207 1.62 -17.81 -1.22
C ASN A 207 2.91 -17.55 -0.41
N LEU A 208 4.00 -18.14 -0.82
CA LEU A 208 5.34 -17.82 -0.34
C LEU A 208 6.07 -17.09 -1.43
N GLY A 209 6.74 -15.99 -1.12
CA GLY A 209 7.46 -15.22 -2.12
C GLY A 209 8.70 -14.52 -1.60
N GLY A 210 9.49 -14.05 -2.55
CA GLY A 210 10.63 -13.17 -2.34
C GLY A 210 10.63 -12.05 -3.37
N SER A 211 11.15 -10.90 -2.96
CA SER A 211 11.22 -9.70 -3.80
C SER A 211 12.59 -9.05 -3.69
N VAL A 212 13.05 -8.48 -4.79
CA VAL A 212 14.26 -7.66 -4.83
C VAL A 212 13.97 -6.39 -5.64
N GLU A 213 14.56 -5.30 -5.20
CA GLU A 213 14.53 -4.00 -5.84
C GLU A 213 15.94 -3.43 -5.88
N TYR A 214 16.31 -2.83 -7.01
CA TYR A 214 17.51 -2.02 -7.17
C TYR A 214 17.17 -0.81 -8.04
N GLY A 215 17.61 0.37 -7.65
CA GLY A 215 17.40 1.60 -8.40
C GLY A 215 18.49 2.63 -8.13
N GLN A 216 18.42 3.75 -8.85
CA GLN A 216 19.32 4.88 -8.68
C GLN A 216 18.58 6.04 -8.01
N ILE A 217 19.34 6.84 -7.27
CA ILE A 217 18.89 8.10 -6.66
C ILE A 217 19.67 9.23 -7.31
N TYR A 218 18.99 10.01 -8.17
CA TYR A 218 19.59 11.16 -8.82
C TYR A 218 19.55 12.38 -7.90
N ASN A 219 20.69 13.06 -7.72
CA ASN A 219 20.77 14.32 -7.00
C ASN A 219 20.58 15.49 -7.97
N ASN A 220 19.45 16.16 -7.91
CA ASN A 220 19.07 17.27 -8.80
C ASN A 220 20.00 18.50 -8.72
N LYS A 221 20.76 18.65 -7.62
CA LYS A 221 21.66 19.78 -7.38
C LYS A 221 23.07 19.55 -7.91
N THR A 222 23.59 18.33 -7.72
CA THR A 222 24.98 18.00 -8.06
C THR A 222 25.10 17.23 -9.38
N GLY A 223 24.01 16.56 -9.82
CA GLY A 223 24.01 15.70 -11.01
C GLY A 223 24.61 14.31 -10.74
N ASN A 224 24.98 14.00 -9.51
CA ASN A 224 25.52 12.69 -9.14
C ASN A 224 24.38 11.68 -8.87
N ASN A 225 24.68 10.40 -9.07
CA ASN A 225 23.76 9.31 -8.73
C ASN A 225 24.24 8.58 -7.48
N GLY A 226 23.31 8.33 -6.58
CA GLY A 226 23.40 7.33 -5.55
C GLY A 226 22.60 6.08 -5.94
N ASP A 227 22.55 5.11 -5.05
CA ASP A 227 21.89 3.83 -5.27
C ASP A 227 20.84 3.54 -4.18
N ARG A 228 19.86 2.70 -4.54
CA ARG A 228 18.91 2.14 -3.56
C ARG A 228 18.71 0.66 -3.83
N TYR A 229 18.50 -0.10 -2.77
CA TYR A 229 18.10 -1.50 -2.90
C TYR A 229 17.15 -1.90 -1.77
N ALA A 230 16.33 -2.91 -2.04
CA ALA A 230 15.52 -3.56 -1.03
C ALA A 230 15.35 -5.04 -1.34
N VAL A 231 15.19 -5.83 -0.29
CA VAL A 231 14.88 -7.26 -0.36
C VAL A 231 13.77 -7.60 0.61
N ALA A 232 12.89 -8.52 0.24
CA ALA A 232 11.84 -9.02 1.12
C ALA A 232 11.61 -10.51 0.95
N ILE A 233 11.22 -11.16 2.04
CA ILE A 233 10.53 -12.45 2.05
C ILE A 233 9.13 -12.22 2.59
N HIS A 234 8.13 -12.86 1.97
CA HIS A 234 6.75 -12.62 2.31
C HIS A 234 5.89 -13.89 2.20
N PHE A 235 4.84 -13.94 2.99
CA PHE A 235 3.93 -15.06 3.07
C PHE A 235 2.50 -14.53 3.29
N ASP A 236 1.54 -15.08 2.54
CA ASP A 236 0.11 -14.82 2.73
C ASP A 236 -0.63 -16.14 2.67
N ALA A 237 -1.33 -16.50 3.72
CA ALA A 237 -2.06 -17.76 3.83
C ALA A 237 -3.48 -17.54 4.28
N SER A 238 -4.40 -18.26 3.64
CA SER A 238 -5.80 -18.33 4.02
C SER A 238 -6.19 -19.77 4.38
N TYR A 239 -6.84 -19.95 5.51
CA TYR A 239 -7.38 -21.24 5.94
C TYR A 239 -8.79 -21.04 6.52
N ASN A 240 -9.79 -21.63 5.86
CA ASN A 240 -11.19 -21.36 6.14
C ASN A 240 -11.49 -19.86 6.15
N SER A 241 -11.85 -19.31 7.30
CA SER A 241 -12.16 -17.88 7.48
C SER A 241 -10.97 -17.05 8.03
N TRP A 242 -9.82 -17.66 8.23
CA TRP A 242 -8.61 -17.00 8.73
C TRP A 242 -7.68 -16.60 7.59
N ASN A 243 -6.98 -15.48 7.78
CA ASN A 243 -5.88 -15.04 6.92
C ASN A 243 -4.70 -14.61 7.80
N LEU A 244 -3.50 -15.03 7.41
CA LEU A 244 -2.23 -14.67 8.04
C LEU A 244 -1.31 -14.09 6.96
N GLN A 245 -0.82 -12.87 7.18
CA GLN A 245 0.20 -12.25 6.34
C GLN A 245 1.47 -12.01 7.18
N LEU A 246 2.61 -12.38 6.61
CA LEU A 246 3.93 -12.14 7.18
C LEU A 246 4.81 -11.49 6.13
N GLN A 247 5.63 -10.53 6.55
CA GLN A 247 6.67 -9.96 5.71
C GLN A 247 7.86 -9.53 6.56
N ALA A 248 9.05 -9.85 6.08
CA ALA A 248 10.31 -9.30 6.58
C ALA A 248 11.05 -8.68 5.40
N MET A 249 11.57 -7.47 5.58
CA MET A 249 12.28 -6.75 4.54
C MET A 249 13.43 -5.93 5.11
N GLN A 250 14.38 -5.61 4.24
CA GLN A 250 15.45 -4.66 4.49
C GLN A 250 15.59 -3.74 3.28
N TYR A 251 15.89 -2.47 3.53
CA TYR A 251 16.18 -1.50 2.48
C TYR A 251 17.37 -0.61 2.84
N GLU A 252 17.96 -0.01 1.81
CA GLU A 252 18.99 1.01 1.94
C GLU A 252 18.86 2.04 0.81
N TYR A 253 18.91 3.32 1.16
CA TYR A 253 18.98 4.48 0.28
C TYR A 253 20.34 5.15 0.50
N ASP A 254 21.29 4.93 -0.41
CA ASP A 254 22.60 5.56 -0.41
C ASP A 254 22.57 6.77 -1.38
N ALA A 255 22.09 7.90 -0.88
CA ALA A 255 21.94 9.11 -1.67
C ALA A 255 23.31 9.81 -1.87
N ALA A 256 23.67 10.10 -3.13
CA ALA A 256 24.86 10.86 -3.43
C ALA A 256 24.78 12.28 -2.85
N ASP A 257 25.89 12.74 -2.26
CA ASP A 257 26.05 14.07 -1.69
C ASP A 257 24.98 14.41 -0.62
N ALA A 258 24.54 13.41 0.16
CA ALA A 258 23.60 13.58 1.23
C ALA A 258 24.14 14.55 2.32
N VAL A 259 23.29 15.47 2.79
CA VAL A 259 23.63 16.35 3.94
C VAL A 259 23.74 15.53 5.23
N ASP A 260 22.89 14.51 5.35
CA ASP A 260 22.91 13.52 6.44
C ASP A 260 22.64 12.14 5.83
N SER A 261 23.63 11.26 5.87
CA SER A 261 23.54 9.91 5.30
C SER A 261 22.69 8.94 6.14
N ASN A 262 22.28 9.33 7.35
CA ASN A 262 21.45 8.48 8.22
C ASN A 262 19.97 8.56 7.87
N LYS A 263 19.55 9.53 7.06
CA LYS A 263 18.15 9.78 6.76
C LYS A 263 17.92 10.25 5.33
N ILE A 264 16.71 10.05 4.85
CA ILE A 264 16.25 10.51 3.54
C ILE A 264 14.80 11.04 3.65
N ALA A 265 14.46 12.01 2.79
CA ALA A 265 13.10 12.55 2.75
C ALA A 265 12.23 11.79 1.75
N VAL A 266 11.00 11.52 2.17
CA VAL A 266 9.94 10.95 1.35
C VAL A 266 8.66 11.80 1.46
N ALA A 267 7.73 11.59 0.53
CA ALA A 267 6.42 12.23 0.59
C ALA A 267 5.30 11.27 0.19
N ALA A 268 4.17 11.38 0.88
CA ALA A 268 2.90 10.73 0.56
C ALA A 268 1.73 11.56 1.13
N TYR A 269 0.54 11.49 0.54
CA TYR A 269 -0.70 12.13 1.03
C TYR A 269 -0.54 13.61 1.37
N ASN A 270 0.18 14.36 0.53
CA ASN A 270 0.49 15.79 0.73
C ASN A 270 1.36 16.09 1.97
N TRP A 271 2.06 15.11 2.48
CA TRP A 271 2.98 15.27 3.60
C TRP A 271 4.39 14.85 3.23
N GLN A 272 5.38 15.58 3.75
CA GLN A 272 6.80 15.29 3.63
C GLN A 272 7.34 14.90 4.99
N TYR A 273 8.13 13.85 5.04
CA TYR A 273 8.75 13.37 6.28
C TYR A 273 10.09 12.68 5.99
N GLU A 274 10.87 12.49 7.03
CA GLU A 274 12.16 11.81 6.96
C GLU A 274 11.99 10.38 7.46
N ILE A 275 12.76 9.46 6.85
CA ILE A 275 12.90 8.07 7.30
C ILE A 275 14.38 7.75 7.45
N ALA A 276 14.72 6.72 8.23
CA ALA A 276 16.07 6.19 8.24
C ALA A 276 16.46 5.77 6.83
N SER A 277 17.65 6.13 6.38
CA SER A 277 18.17 5.76 5.05
C SER A 277 18.35 4.25 4.90
N LYS A 278 18.50 3.53 6.01
CA LYS A 278 18.61 2.08 6.07
C LYS A 278 17.86 1.54 7.27
N ALA A 279 17.03 0.52 7.05
CA ALA A 279 16.29 -0.14 8.11
C ALA A 279 15.84 -1.55 7.72
N GLN A 280 15.40 -2.29 8.72
CA GLN A 280 14.65 -3.53 8.59
C GLN A 280 13.20 -3.26 8.99
N ALA A 281 12.24 -3.88 8.28
CA ALA A 281 10.84 -3.79 8.63
C ALA A 281 10.19 -5.18 8.68
N TYR A 282 9.29 -5.35 9.64
CA TYR A 282 8.59 -6.60 9.88
C TYR A 282 7.09 -6.34 10.01
N SER A 283 6.28 -7.19 9.39
CA SER A 283 4.82 -7.13 9.49
C SER A 283 4.25 -8.50 9.81
N VAL A 284 3.30 -8.53 10.73
CA VAL A 284 2.54 -9.72 11.14
C VAL A 284 1.07 -9.33 11.23
N ASN A 285 0.24 -9.84 10.32
CA ASN A 285 -1.17 -9.49 10.25
C ASN A 285 -2.02 -10.75 10.31
N LEU A 286 -3.00 -10.74 11.19
CA LEU A 286 -3.95 -11.83 11.36
C LEU A 286 -5.37 -11.31 11.22
N ALA A 287 -6.16 -11.97 10.39
CA ALA A 287 -7.57 -11.63 10.21
C ALA A 287 -8.48 -12.84 10.28
N LYS A 288 -9.74 -12.60 10.68
CA LYS A 288 -10.82 -13.59 10.64
C LYS A 288 -12.08 -12.96 10.07
N THR A 289 -12.61 -13.57 9.03
CA THR A 289 -13.89 -13.16 8.43
C THR A 289 -15.05 -13.98 9.02
N VAL A 290 -16.12 -13.29 9.40
CA VAL A 290 -17.39 -13.88 9.81
C VAL A 290 -18.44 -13.42 8.81
N THR A 291 -19.05 -14.36 8.11
CA THR A 291 -20.14 -14.09 7.17
C THR A 291 -21.48 -14.12 7.90
N THR A 292 -22.32 -13.13 7.62
CA THR A 292 -23.67 -13.00 8.16
C THR A 292 -24.69 -12.91 7.00
N ASP A 293 -25.97 -12.93 7.28
CA ASP A 293 -27.02 -12.83 6.26
C ASP A 293 -27.04 -11.44 5.55
N TRP A 294 -26.46 -10.40 6.17
CA TRP A 294 -26.47 -9.03 5.65
C TRP A 294 -25.09 -8.54 5.15
N GLY A 295 -24.01 -9.30 5.38
CA GLY A 295 -22.67 -8.89 4.97
C GLY A 295 -21.56 -9.67 5.67
N ASN A 296 -20.33 -9.13 5.60
CA ASN A 296 -19.18 -9.74 6.24
C ASN A 296 -18.58 -8.82 7.29
N LEU A 297 -18.09 -9.43 8.38
CA LEU A 297 -17.29 -8.80 9.42
C LEU A 297 -15.88 -9.40 9.34
N LYS A 298 -14.87 -8.58 9.07
CA LYS A 298 -13.46 -9.00 9.07
C LYS A 298 -12.77 -8.38 10.27
N PHE A 299 -12.54 -9.16 11.31
CA PHE A 299 -11.75 -8.76 12.48
C PHE A 299 -10.29 -8.97 12.18
N TYR A 300 -9.42 -8.03 12.58
CA TYR A 300 -8.00 -8.11 12.32
C TYR A 300 -7.14 -7.46 13.39
N ASN A 301 -5.88 -7.87 13.39
CA ASN A 301 -4.78 -7.17 14.04
C ASN A 301 -3.63 -7.10 13.04
N ASP A 302 -3.18 -5.89 12.76
CA ASP A 302 -2.04 -5.58 11.91
C ASP A 302 -0.93 -5.01 12.80
N PHE A 303 0.22 -5.69 12.85
CA PHE A 303 1.38 -5.27 13.63
C PHE A 303 2.59 -5.07 12.73
N GLY A 304 3.25 -3.92 12.87
CA GLY A 304 4.45 -3.56 12.13
C GLY A 304 5.53 -2.93 13.00
N VAL A 305 6.77 -3.22 12.64
CA VAL A 305 7.98 -2.69 13.30
C VAL A 305 8.96 -2.23 12.23
N VAL A 306 9.60 -1.07 12.44
CA VAL A 306 10.74 -0.61 11.64
C VAL A 306 11.93 -0.39 12.59
N THR A 307 13.02 -1.08 12.32
CA THR A 307 14.26 -0.98 13.10
C THR A 307 15.33 -0.32 12.24
N PRO A 308 15.75 0.92 12.56
CA PRO A 308 16.84 1.60 11.87
C PRO A 308 18.15 0.82 11.95
N ASP A 309 18.95 0.88 10.87
CA ASP A 309 20.30 0.29 10.78
C ASP A 309 21.26 1.34 10.20
N VAL A 310 21.32 2.48 10.87
CA VAL A 310 22.14 3.64 10.50
C VAL A 310 23.26 3.85 11.52
N ALA A 311 24.25 4.69 11.18
CA ALA A 311 25.41 4.90 12.04
C ALA A 311 25.12 5.78 13.28
N ASP A 312 24.03 6.54 13.27
CA ASP A 312 23.62 7.38 14.38
C ASP A 312 22.80 6.55 15.40
N ASP A 313 23.36 6.33 16.59
CA ASP A 313 22.73 5.59 17.69
C ASP A 313 21.48 6.28 18.27
N GLY A 314 21.20 7.54 17.88
CA GLY A 314 20.03 8.28 18.31
C GLY A 314 18.72 7.87 17.60
N PHE A 315 18.81 7.06 16.53
CA PHE A 315 17.63 6.55 15.81
C PHE A 315 16.95 5.43 16.60
N ASP A 316 15.65 5.54 16.79
CA ASP A 316 14.84 4.57 17.56
C ASP A 316 13.89 3.76 16.67
N THR A 317 13.45 2.62 17.19
CA THR A 317 12.53 1.72 16.53
C THR A 317 11.11 2.32 16.49
N SER A 318 10.46 2.18 15.33
CA SER A 318 9.07 2.56 15.13
C SER A 318 8.15 1.36 15.26
N TYR A 319 6.98 1.57 15.87
CA TYR A 319 5.96 0.53 16.08
C TYR A 319 4.59 1.04 15.65
N GLN A 320 3.82 0.17 14.99
CA GLN A 320 2.42 0.39 14.72
C GLN A 320 1.63 -0.88 14.98
N ASN A 321 0.54 -0.78 15.72
CA ASN A 321 -0.43 -1.84 15.90
C ASN A 321 -1.83 -1.30 15.61
N VAL A 322 -2.57 -1.97 14.73
CA VAL A 322 -3.95 -1.65 14.42
C VAL A 322 -4.82 -2.86 14.69
N THR A 323 -5.74 -2.73 15.64
CA THR A 323 -6.77 -3.73 15.90
C THR A 323 -8.11 -3.19 15.42
N GLY A 324 -8.82 -3.93 14.59
CA GLY A 324 -10.02 -3.38 13.98
C GLY A 324 -11.02 -4.40 13.46
N CYS A 325 -12.06 -3.85 12.85
CA CYS A 325 -13.09 -4.58 12.15
C CYS A 325 -13.48 -3.88 10.87
N ALA A 326 -13.40 -4.57 9.74
CA ALA A 326 -13.97 -4.11 8.49
C ALA A 326 -15.35 -4.75 8.28
N ILE A 327 -16.33 -3.93 7.91
CA ILE A 327 -17.71 -4.30 7.69
C ILE A 327 -18.05 -4.06 6.22
N SER A 328 -18.39 -5.11 5.48
CA SER A 328 -18.90 -4.98 4.11
C SER A 328 -20.38 -5.37 4.05
N ALA A 329 -21.22 -4.44 3.58
CA ALA A 329 -22.66 -4.64 3.50
C ALA A 329 -23.21 -3.93 2.23
N GLY A 330 -23.61 -4.72 1.22
CA GLY A 330 -24.02 -4.18 -0.06
C GLY A 330 -22.91 -3.30 -0.68
N PRO A 331 -23.22 -2.05 -1.07
CA PRO A 331 -22.23 -1.13 -1.65
C PRO A 331 -21.36 -0.42 -0.61
N THR A 332 -21.54 -0.69 0.68
CA THR A 332 -20.82 0.01 1.75
C THR A 332 -19.66 -0.82 2.31
N TYR A 333 -18.58 -0.11 2.66
CA TYR A 333 -17.42 -0.67 3.34
C TYR A 333 -17.01 0.28 4.47
N THR A 334 -17.00 -0.23 5.70
CA THR A 334 -16.67 0.55 6.90
C THR A 334 -15.52 -0.12 7.65
N MET A 335 -14.50 0.63 7.99
CA MET A 335 -13.40 0.19 8.85
C MET A 335 -13.46 0.92 10.18
N ILE A 336 -13.32 0.19 11.27
CA ILE A 336 -13.24 0.72 12.62
C ILE A 336 -11.91 0.26 13.19
N ASP A 337 -10.98 1.20 13.39
CA ASP A 337 -9.61 0.94 13.77
C ASP A 337 -9.27 1.57 15.11
N PHE A 338 -8.65 0.79 15.99
CA PHE A 338 -7.94 1.25 17.17
C PHE A 338 -6.44 1.13 16.89
N ILE A 339 -5.77 2.27 16.79
CA ILE A 339 -4.38 2.39 16.38
C ILE A 339 -3.54 2.76 17.61
N VAL A 340 -2.42 2.06 17.79
CA VAL A 340 -1.40 2.35 18.79
C VAL A 340 -0.07 2.45 18.09
N GLY A 341 0.62 3.57 18.24
CA GLY A 341 1.92 3.82 17.61
C GLY A 341 2.96 4.38 18.57
N LYS A 342 4.22 4.14 18.27
CA LYS A 342 5.37 4.78 18.90
C LYS A 342 6.37 5.14 17.80
N ASN A 343 6.86 6.38 17.79
CA ASN A 343 7.83 6.88 16.80
C ASN A 343 7.41 6.54 15.35
N MET A 344 6.12 6.74 15.04
CA MET A 344 5.53 6.29 13.80
C MET A 344 4.72 7.40 13.14
N TYR A 345 4.97 7.62 11.84
CA TYR A 345 4.27 8.61 11.03
C TYR A 345 2.74 8.46 11.11
N ALA A 346 2.05 9.60 11.22
CA ALA A 346 0.60 9.73 11.29
C ALA A 346 -0.10 8.98 12.44
N SER A 347 0.59 8.16 13.21
CA SER A 347 0.00 7.44 14.35
C SER A 347 0.52 7.90 15.71
N THR A 348 1.40 8.92 15.75
CA THR A 348 1.91 9.53 16.98
C THR A 348 1.75 11.06 17.01
N ARG A 349 1.98 11.67 18.20
CA ARG A 349 1.80 13.12 18.44
C ARG A 349 2.72 14.02 17.63
N ASP A 350 3.89 13.53 17.27
CA ASP A 350 4.93 14.32 16.61
C ASP A 350 4.87 14.17 15.08
N ASN A 351 3.71 13.78 14.54
CA ASN A 351 3.52 13.39 13.13
C ASN A 351 4.47 12.29 12.67
N GLY A 352 5.00 11.54 13.63
CA GLY A 352 5.84 10.38 13.53
C GLY A 352 6.86 10.39 12.41
N HIS A 353 8.09 10.21 12.76
CA HIS A 353 9.13 9.89 11.81
C HIS A 353 9.35 8.38 11.85
N VAL A 354 9.29 7.72 10.71
CA VAL A 354 9.45 6.27 10.65
C VAL A 354 10.93 5.92 10.82
N GLY A 355 11.31 5.38 12.00
CA GLY A 355 12.70 5.02 12.29
C GLY A 355 13.63 6.24 12.36
N LEU A 356 13.22 7.30 13.05
CA LEU A 356 14.05 8.45 13.37
C LEU A 356 14.26 8.59 14.87
N PRO A 357 15.15 9.52 15.30
CA PRO A 357 15.34 9.84 16.72
C PRO A 357 13.99 10.14 17.38
N GLU A 358 13.80 9.58 18.54
CA GLU A 358 12.55 9.71 19.28
C GLU A 358 12.36 11.14 19.79
N MET A 359 11.26 11.77 19.40
CA MET A 359 10.86 13.10 19.89
C MET A 359 10.14 13.02 21.24
N GLY A 360 9.73 11.83 21.67
CA GLY A 360 9.08 11.57 22.94
C GLY A 360 8.81 10.08 23.13
N ASN A 361 9.13 9.51 24.30
CA ASN A 361 9.08 8.06 24.57
C ASN A 361 7.66 7.59 24.94
N SER A 362 6.64 8.01 24.19
CA SER A 362 5.24 7.69 24.51
C SER A 362 4.58 6.84 23.42
N TRP A 363 3.71 5.93 23.87
CA TRP A 363 2.76 5.25 23.03
C TRP A 363 1.52 6.11 22.87
N ASP A 364 1.24 6.54 21.66
CA ASP A 364 0.07 7.34 21.32
C ASP A 364 -1.03 6.46 20.75
N LYS A 365 -2.29 6.87 20.95
CA LYS A 365 -3.47 6.09 20.56
C LYS A 365 -4.43 6.95 19.75
N ARG A 366 -5.10 6.31 18.82
CA ARG A 366 -6.21 6.95 18.10
C ARG A 366 -7.29 5.93 17.72
N VAL A 367 -8.52 6.41 17.57
CA VAL A 367 -9.62 5.67 16.96
C VAL A 367 -9.88 6.28 15.58
N ASN A 368 -10.08 5.45 14.59
CA ASN A 368 -10.42 5.87 13.24
C ASN A 368 -11.63 5.08 12.75
N ILE A 369 -12.61 5.75 12.16
CA ILE A 369 -13.75 5.10 11.51
C ILE A 369 -13.83 5.66 10.09
N ASN A 370 -13.58 4.79 9.11
CA ASN A 370 -13.70 5.15 7.69
C ASN A 370 -14.94 4.49 7.12
N PHE A 371 -15.82 5.27 6.51
CA PHE A 371 -17.02 4.80 5.83
C PHE A 371 -16.94 5.14 4.35
N GLY A 372 -17.08 4.13 3.49
CA GLY A 372 -17.09 4.27 2.04
C GLY A 372 -18.37 3.72 1.41
N TYR A 373 -18.85 4.42 0.38
CA TYR A 373 -19.86 3.94 -0.56
C TYR A 373 -19.18 3.70 -1.91
N TYR A 374 -19.41 2.54 -2.51
CA TYR A 374 -18.78 2.08 -3.75
C TYR A 374 -19.85 1.78 -4.80
N PHE A 375 -19.62 2.17 -6.05
CA PHE A 375 -20.55 1.97 -7.18
C PHE A 375 -19.84 1.54 -8.46
#